data_8de07fecfd0d99014cd17b50705ffe70
#
_entry.id   8de07fecfd0d99014cd17b50705ffe70
#
_cell.length_a   1.000
_cell.length_b   1.000
_cell.length_c   1.000
_cell.angle_alpha   90.00
_cell.angle_beta   90.00
_cell.angle_gamma   90.00
#
_symmetry.space_group_name_H-M   'P 1'
#
loop_
_entity.id
_entity.type
_entity.pdbx_description
1 polymer ?
#
loop_
_entity_poly.entity_id
_entity_poly.type
_entity_poly.pdbx_seq_one_letter_code
_entity_poly.pdbx_strand_id
1 'polypeptide(L)'
;LAEQPQSINIVLGESYGLWPFLAEYNEPGAYLVEQGRKYAASPQAMGTQLALAQGTGTMPAINGLLTGMPDTGLYPNYEGESFKQPYGLGIGSVMKKLGYKTVFWYGGFSTWQNVKNFALSQGFDEFHDASEMPSDESNAWGVADKDMFKAISAYMNQHRGEKILNVIMTTSNHPPYSVNVAKEGYDVNKVKGHLPD
;
A
#
# COMPACT_ATOMS: atom_id res chain seq x y z
N LEU A 1 12.60 14.30 -23.75
CA LEU A 1 11.84 13.42 -22.87
C LEU A 1 12.37 13.65 -21.47
N ALA A 2 11.50 13.94 -20.50
CA ALA A 2 11.90 14.00 -19.09
C ALA A 2 12.52 12.64 -18.69
N GLU A 3 13.56 12.68 -17.85
CA GLU A 3 14.13 11.45 -17.30
C GLU A 3 13.07 10.68 -16.55
N GLN A 4 12.99 9.38 -16.81
CA GLN A 4 12.08 8.51 -16.08
C GLN A 4 12.65 8.29 -14.66
N PRO A 5 11.83 8.39 -13.59
CA PRO A 5 12.30 8.13 -12.25
C PRO A 5 12.84 6.70 -12.12
N GLN A 6 13.90 6.53 -11.36
CA GLN A 6 14.49 5.21 -11.12
C GLN A 6 13.59 4.33 -10.24
N SER A 7 12.85 4.93 -9.31
CA SER A 7 11.95 4.23 -8.40
C SER A 7 10.60 4.90 -8.34
N ILE A 8 9.54 4.09 -8.43
CA ILE A 8 8.16 4.50 -8.23
C ILE A 8 7.60 3.65 -7.10
N ASN A 9 7.07 4.29 -6.07
CA ASN A 9 6.45 3.60 -4.95
C ASN A 9 4.99 4.03 -4.83
N ILE A 10 4.07 3.07 -4.98
CA ILE A 10 2.63 3.27 -4.77
C ILE A 10 2.28 2.62 -3.44
N VAL A 11 1.92 3.43 -2.46
CA VAL A 11 1.52 2.94 -1.14
C VAL A 11 0.00 2.92 -1.05
N LEU A 12 -0.55 1.73 -0.86
CA LEU A 12 -1.96 1.51 -0.56
C LEU A 12 -2.11 1.45 0.96
N GLY A 13 -2.50 2.58 1.54
CA GLY A 13 -2.69 2.70 2.99
C GLY A 13 -4.00 2.06 3.41
N GLU A 14 -3.95 0.84 3.93
CA GLU A 14 -5.13 0.14 4.43
C GLU A 14 -5.81 0.94 5.55
N SER A 15 -7.11 1.19 5.41
CA SER A 15 -7.92 1.96 6.37
C SER A 15 -7.36 3.35 6.74
N TYR A 16 -6.45 3.90 5.93
CA TYR A 16 -5.81 5.20 6.17
C TYR A 16 -6.68 6.32 5.59
N GLY A 17 -7.62 6.79 6.41
CA GLY A 17 -8.59 7.81 5.99
C GLY A 17 -8.05 9.23 6.00
N LEU A 18 -8.81 10.15 5.40
CA LEU A 18 -8.48 11.58 5.33
C LEU A 18 -8.79 12.33 6.65
N TRP A 19 -9.67 11.81 7.51
CA TRP A 19 -10.21 12.52 8.66
C TRP A 19 -9.15 13.14 9.60
N PRO A 20 -7.95 12.52 9.87
CA PRO A 20 -6.96 13.15 10.75
C PRO A 20 -6.31 14.41 10.15
N PHE A 21 -6.52 14.66 8.85
CA PHE A 21 -6.02 15.84 8.15
C PHE A 21 -7.04 16.97 8.10
N LEU A 22 -8.30 16.69 8.43
CA LEU A 22 -9.38 17.68 8.36
C LEU A 22 -9.26 18.71 9.49
N ALA A 23 -9.74 19.93 9.24
CA ALA A 23 -9.58 21.04 10.16
C ALA A 23 -10.33 20.84 11.50
N GLU A 24 -11.47 20.16 11.48
CA GLU A 24 -12.27 19.83 12.66
C GLU A 24 -11.58 18.87 13.64
N TYR A 25 -10.58 18.11 13.17
CA TYR A 25 -9.77 17.21 13.98
C TYR A 25 -8.34 17.74 14.17
N ASN A 26 -8.16 19.05 14.19
CA ASN A 26 -6.85 19.69 14.04
C ASN A 26 -5.83 19.26 15.09
N GLU A 27 -6.17 19.22 16.38
CA GLU A 27 -5.20 18.86 17.41
C GLU A 27 -4.90 17.35 17.49
N PRO A 28 -5.90 16.48 17.74
CA PRO A 28 -5.63 15.04 17.79
C PRO A 28 -5.20 14.50 16.44
N GLY A 29 -5.79 14.98 15.34
CA GLY A 29 -5.40 14.58 14.00
C GLY A 29 -3.98 15.01 13.65
N ALA A 30 -3.56 16.22 14.04
CA ALA A 30 -2.20 16.69 13.79
C ALA A 30 -1.13 15.80 14.46
N TYR A 31 -1.40 15.34 15.68
CA TYR A 31 -0.49 14.45 16.39
C TYR A 31 -0.38 13.07 15.73
N LEU A 32 -1.52 12.49 15.34
CA LEU A 32 -1.56 11.16 14.72
C LEU A 32 -0.88 11.13 13.34
N VAL A 33 -0.95 12.22 12.59
CA VAL A 33 -0.44 12.30 11.21
C VAL A 33 0.66 13.34 11.03
N GLU A 34 1.41 13.62 12.09
CA GLU A 34 2.45 14.67 12.09
C GLU A 34 3.45 14.50 10.92
N GLN A 35 3.92 13.28 10.69
CA GLN A 35 4.85 13.02 9.59
C GLN A 35 4.19 13.15 8.22
N GLY A 36 2.95 12.69 8.09
CA GLY A 36 2.15 12.87 6.87
C GLY A 36 1.92 14.36 6.56
N ARG A 37 1.62 15.18 7.58
CA ARG A 37 1.48 16.63 7.41
C ARG A 37 2.79 17.30 7.00
N LYS A 38 3.91 16.94 7.62
CA LYS A 38 5.24 17.43 7.22
C LYS A 38 5.55 17.09 5.77
N TYR A 39 5.25 15.86 5.37
CA TYR A 39 5.44 15.42 3.99
C TYR A 39 4.54 16.19 3.02
N ALA A 40 3.25 16.31 3.33
CA ALA A 40 2.29 17.06 2.51
C ALA A 40 2.62 18.55 2.38
N ALA A 41 3.27 19.15 3.38
CA ALA A 41 3.73 20.54 3.34
C ALA A 41 5.04 20.75 2.57
N SER A 42 5.69 19.67 2.12
CA SER A 42 6.91 19.77 1.32
C SER A 42 6.62 20.46 -0.02
N PRO A 43 7.48 21.35 -0.51
CA PRO A 43 7.33 21.96 -1.83
C PRO A 43 7.43 20.96 -2.99
N GLN A 44 7.88 19.75 -2.71
CA GLN A 44 7.95 18.63 -3.67
C GLN A 44 6.71 17.72 -3.60
N ALA A 45 5.82 17.93 -2.64
CA ALA A 45 4.58 17.17 -2.52
C ALA A 45 3.45 17.81 -3.32
N MET A 46 2.61 16.97 -3.89
CA MET A 46 1.35 17.36 -4.51
C MET A 46 0.25 16.49 -3.90
N GLY A 47 -0.80 17.12 -3.43
CA GLY A 47 -1.92 16.46 -2.78
C GLY A 47 -3.24 16.64 -3.53
N THR A 48 -4.18 15.75 -3.30
CA THR A 48 -5.58 15.89 -3.68
C THR A 48 -6.47 15.69 -2.47
N GLN A 49 -7.54 16.43 -2.38
CA GLN A 49 -8.56 16.26 -1.33
C GLN A 49 -9.57 15.15 -1.66
N LEU A 50 -9.61 14.74 -2.92
CA LEU A 50 -10.53 13.72 -3.38
C LEU A 50 -9.75 12.67 -4.18
N ALA A 51 -9.65 11.47 -3.62
CA ALA A 51 -9.19 10.29 -4.31
C ALA A 51 -10.18 9.15 -4.05
N LEU A 52 -10.71 8.57 -5.10
CA LEU A 52 -11.64 7.46 -5.03
C LEU A 52 -10.94 6.20 -5.56
N ALA A 53 -11.00 5.13 -4.76
CA ALA A 53 -10.60 3.82 -5.23
C ALA A 53 -11.54 3.36 -6.36
N GLN A 54 -11.06 2.49 -7.22
CA GLN A 54 -11.85 1.94 -8.33
C GLN A 54 -12.93 0.94 -7.88
N GLY A 55 -12.94 0.57 -6.61
CA GLY A 55 -13.95 -0.28 -6.00
C GLY A 55 -14.07 -0.06 -4.50
N THR A 56 -15.16 -0.54 -3.91
CA THR A 56 -15.40 -0.47 -2.47
C THR A 56 -14.78 -1.67 -1.75
N GLY A 57 -13.90 -1.41 -0.80
CA GLY A 57 -13.15 -2.43 -0.08
C GLY A 57 -11.80 -2.74 -0.71
N THR A 58 -10.98 -3.49 0.02
CA THR A 58 -9.55 -3.65 -0.28
C THR A 58 -9.31 -4.40 -1.58
N MET A 59 -9.88 -5.61 -1.74
CA MET A 59 -9.61 -6.39 -2.94
C MET A 59 -10.18 -5.77 -4.23
N PRO A 60 -11.41 -5.22 -4.26
CA PRO A 60 -11.91 -4.47 -5.41
C PRO A 60 -11.01 -3.28 -5.80
N ALA A 61 -10.47 -2.55 -4.83
CA ALA A 61 -9.53 -1.46 -5.10
C ALA A 61 -8.21 -1.96 -5.70
N ILE A 62 -7.67 -3.07 -5.17
CA ILE A 62 -6.48 -3.74 -5.72
C ILE A 62 -6.77 -4.26 -7.14
N ASN A 63 -7.89 -4.91 -7.36
CA ASN A 63 -8.29 -5.39 -8.68
C ASN A 63 -8.31 -4.23 -9.70
N GLY A 64 -8.85 -3.07 -9.31
CA GLY A 64 -8.84 -1.88 -10.15
C GLY A 64 -7.42 -1.45 -10.54
N LEU A 65 -6.49 -1.43 -9.60
CA LEU A 65 -5.08 -1.11 -9.86
C LEU A 65 -4.41 -2.16 -10.78
N LEU A 66 -4.63 -3.44 -10.49
CA LEU A 66 -3.99 -4.54 -11.22
C LEU A 66 -4.53 -4.69 -12.64
N THR A 67 -5.79 -4.38 -12.88
CA THR A 67 -6.44 -4.55 -14.20
C THR A 67 -6.56 -3.25 -14.99
N GLY A 68 -6.55 -2.10 -14.31
CA GLY A 68 -6.87 -0.79 -14.91
C GLY A 68 -8.37 -0.59 -15.16
N MET A 69 -9.24 -1.41 -14.56
CA MET A 69 -10.69 -1.35 -14.76
C MET A 69 -11.41 -0.96 -13.47
N PRO A 70 -12.55 -0.25 -13.57
CA PRO A 70 -13.39 -0.01 -12.41
C PRO A 70 -13.99 -1.33 -11.89
N ASP A 71 -14.42 -1.31 -10.63
CA ASP A 71 -15.12 -2.44 -10.04
C ASP A 71 -16.44 -2.70 -10.76
N THR A 72 -16.57 -3.92 -11.24
CA THR A 72 -17.78 -4.41 -11.94
C THR A 72 -18.64 -5.31 -11.08
N GLY A 73 -18.28 -5.50 -9.81
CA GLY A 73 -18.90 -6.48 -8.92
C GLY A 73 -18.44 -7.92 -9.17
N LEU A 74 -17.57 -8.13 -10.15
CA LEU A 74 -16.90 -9.39 -10.39
C LEU A 74 -15.57 -9.43 -9.65
N TYR A 75 -15.15 -10.61 -9.27
CA TYR A 75 -13.85 -10.82 -8.59
C TYR A 75 -12.85 -11.45 -9.56
N PRO A 76 -12.17 -10.66 -10.42
CA PRO A 76 -11.27 -11.17 -11.44
C PRO A 76 -10.12 -12.01 -10.85
N ASN A 77 -9.78 -11.80 -9.58
CA ASN A 77 -8.82 -12.61 -8.84
C ASN A 77 -9.27 -14.06 -8.57
N TYR A 78 -10.49 -14.42 -8.91
CA TYR A 78 -11.03 -15.78 -8.86
C TYR A 78 -11.53 -16.29 -10.21
N GLU A 79 -11.57 -15.45 -11.24
CA GLU A 79 -12.04 -15.83 -12.58
C GLU A 79 -10.92 -16.44 -13.39
N GLY A 80 -11.08 -17.71 -13.80
CA GLY A 80 -10.04 -18.45 -14.53
C GLY A 80 -9.56 -17.76 -15.82
N GLU A 81 -10.44 -17.08 -16.53
CA GLU A 81 -10.09 -16.32 -17.73
C GLU A 81 -9.12 -15.17 -17.47
N SER A 82 -9.22 -14.55 -16.28
CA SER A 82 -8.36 -13.43 -15.85
C SER A 82 -6.88 -13.82 -15.68
N PHE A 83 -6.60 -15.13 -15.58
CA PHE A 83 -5.22 -15.64 -15.43
C PHE A 83 -4.56 -16.02 -16.74
N LYS A 84 -5.31 -16.08 -17.86
CA LYS A 84 -4.77 -16.49 -19.15
C LYS A 84 -3.82 -15.45 -19.76
N GLN A 85 -4.09 -14.18 -19.50
CA GLN A 85 -3.24 -13.07 -19.94
C GLN A 85 -3.49 -11.84 -19.07
N PRO A 86 -2.48 -11.00 -18.87
CA PRO A 86 -2.66 -9.78 -18.11
C PRO A 86 -3.56 -8.78 -18.82
N TYR A 87 -4.33 -8.01 -18.05
CA TYR A 87 -5.09 -6.89 -18.57
C TYR A 87 -4.15 -5.79 -19.10
N GLY A 88 -4.44 -5.29 -20.31
CA GLY A 88 -3.54 -4.38 -21.02
C GLY A 88 -3.33 -3.02 -20.35
N LEU A 89 -4.27 -2.58 -19.52
CA LEU A 89 -4.21 -1.32 -18.75
C LEU A 89 -3.74 -1.51 -17.32
N GLY A 90 -3.50 -2.75 -16.87
CA GLY A 90 -2.99 -3.06 -15.55
C GLY A 90 -1.60 -2.47 -15.32
N ILE A 91 -1.38 -1.92 -14.13
CA ILE A 91 -0.14 -1.18 -13.84
C ILE A 91 1.12 -2.04 -14.02
N GLY A 92 1.08 -3.34 -13.64
CA GLY A 92 2.20 -4.26 -13.83
C GLY A 92 2.61 -4.36 -15.31
N SER A 93 1.64 -4.64 -16.19
CA SER A 93 1.89 -4.76 -17.63
C SER A 93 2.37 -3.45 -18.27
N VAL A 94 1.80 -2.32 -17.87
CA VAL A 94 2.19 -1.00 -18.39
C VAL A 94 3.60 -0.65 -17.99
N MET A 95 3.95 -0.84 -16.72
CA MET A 95 5.27 -0.45 -16.20
C MET A 95 6.40 -1.36 -16.70
N LYS A 96 6.12 -2.64 -16.94
CA LYS A 96 7.08 -3.53 -17.63
C LYS A 96 7.42 -3.04 -19.04
N LYS A 97 6.43 -2.57 -19.81
CA LYS A 97 6.68 -1.98 -21.14
C LYS A 97 7.54 -0.72 -21.10
N LEU A 98 7.55 -0.02 -19.95
CA LEU A 98 8.41 1.14 -19.70
C LEU A 98 9.79 0.77 -19.13
N GLY A 99 10.07 -0.53 -18.99
CA GLY A 99 11.36 -1.04 -18.52
C GLY A 99 11.52 -1.10 -17.01
N TYR A 100 10.43 -1.07 -16.26
CA TYR A 100 10.46 -1.25 -14.80
C TYR A 100 10.33 -2.72 -14.43
N LYS A 101 11.15 -3.15 -13.48
CA LYS A 101 10.89 -4.34 -12.68
C LYS A 101 9.73 -4.04 -11.74
N THR A 102 8.76 -4.93 -11.64
CA THR A 102 7.52 -4.69 -10.90
C THR A 102 7.42 -5.62 -9.69
N VAL A 103 7.33 -5.03 -8.51
CA VAL A 103 7.35 -5.76 -7.24
C VAL A 103 6.12 -5.39 -6.41
N PHE A 104 5.38 -6.40 -5.97
CA PHE A 104 4.25 -6.22 -5.07
C PHE A 104 4.64 -6.62 -3.65
N TRP A 105 4.40 -5.73 -2.70
CA TRP A 105 4.65 -5.93 -1.28
C TRP A 105 3.33 -5.95 -0.53
N TYR A 106 3.11 -7.00 0.24
CA TYR A 106 1.92 -7.12 1.07
C TYR A 106 2.32 -7.44 2.51
N GLY A 107 1.96 -6.56 3.44
CA GLY A 107 2.20 -6.79 4.88
C GLY A 107 1.46 -7.99 5.44
N GLY A 108 0.44 -8.50 4.76
CA GLY A 108 -0.31 -9.71 5.12
C GLY A 108 0.19 -10.98 4.44
N PHE A 109 -0.66 -12.00 4.41
CA PHE A 109 -0.33 -13.32 3.87
C PHE A 109 -0.88 -13.49 2.44
N SER A 110 -0.06 -14.03 1.56
CA SER A 110 -0.33 -14.19 0.13
C SER A 110 -1.55 -15.07 -0.20
N THR A 111 -1.98 -15.90 0.75
CA THR A 111 -3.19 -16.74 0.63
C THR A 111 -4.49 -15.94 0.67
N TRP A 112 -4.43 -14.70 1.20
CA TRP A 112 -5.61 -13.85 1.27
C TRP A 112 -6.08 -13.47 -0.14
N GLN A 113 -7.34 -13.71 -0.41
CA GLN A 113 -8.03 -13.30 -1.66
C GLN A 113 -7.28 -13.68 -2.96
N ASN A 114 -6.44 -14.71 -2.94
CA ASN A 114 -5.63 -15.13 -4.10
C ASN A 114 -4.76 -14.01 -4.71
N VAL A 115 -4.43 -13.00 -3.90
CA VAL A 115 -3.80 -11.76 -4.37
C VAL A 115 -2.44 -12.00 -5.02
N LYS A 116 -1.62 -12.91 -4.48
CA LYS A 116 -0.29 -13.24 -5.04
C LYS A 116 -0.39 -13.78 -6.46
N ASN A 117 -1.17 -14.83 -6.64
CA ASN A 117 -1.30 -15.46 -7.96
C ASN A 117 -1.88 -14.45 -8.96
N PHE A 118 -2.85 -13.66 -8.52
CA PHE A 118 -3.46 -12.68 -9.40
C PHE A 118 -2.46 -11.57 -9.78
N ALA A 119 -1.73 -10.97 -8.82
CA ALA A 119 -0.73 -9.95 -9.11
C ALA A 119 0.34 -10.46 -10.11
N LEU A 120 0.87 -11.66 -9.87
CA LEU A 120 1.85 -12.26 -10.78
C LEU A 120 1.28 -12.50 -12.19
N SER A 121 0.02 -12.96 -12.29
CA SER A 121 -0.65 -13.13 -13.58
C SER A 121 -0.90 -11.80 -14.30
N GLN A 122 -1.00 -10.69 -13.55
CA GLN A 122 -1.20 -9.35 -14.07
C GLN A 122 0.11 -8.59 -14.37
N GLY A 123 1.22 -9.32 -14.43
CA GLY A 123 2.49 -8.79 -14.93
C GLY A 123 3.44 -8.29 -13.86
N PHE A 124 3.19 -8.57 -12.58
CA PHE A 124 4.21 -8.36 -11.57
C PHE A 124 5.30 -9.43 -11.67
N ASP A 125 6.55 -9.03 -11.51
CA ASP A 125 7.71 -9.92 -11.54
C ASP A 125 7.91 -10.64 -10.22
N GLU A 126 7.63 -9.96 -9.11
CA GLU A 126 7.83 -10.46 -7.76
C GLU A 126 6.65 -10.09 -6.86
N PHE A 127 6.39 -10.95 -5.87
CA PHE A 127 5.41 -10.72 -4.82
C PHE A 127 6.00 -11.18 -3.48
N HIS A 128 6.15 -10.25 -2.56
CA HIS A 128 6.64 -10.50 -1.20
C HIS A 128 5.53 -10.32 -0.18
N ASP A 129 5.42 -11.25 0.76
CA ASP A 129 4.41 -11.24 1.80
C ASP A 129 5.01 -11.37 3.22
N ALA A 130 4.15 -11.33 4.23
CA ALA A 130 4.53 -11.40 5.63
C ALA A 130 5.44 -12.59 5.96
N SER A 131 5.32 -13.72 5.26
CA SER A 131 6.11 -14.93 5.54
C SER A 131 7.60 -14.77 5.20
N GLU A 132 7.93 -13.80 4.37
CA GLU A 132 9.30 -13.52 3.91
C GLU A 132 9.95 -12.37 4.69
N MET A 133 9.20 -11.67 5.55
CA MET A 133 9.63 -10.46 6.24
C MET A 133 9.84 -10.73 7.74
N PRO A 134 11.07 -10.61 8.25
CA PRO A 134 11.32 -10.72 9.68
C PRO A 134 10.58 -9.63 10.45
N SER A 135 9.78 -10.00 11.44
CA SER A 135 9.09 -9.07 12.32
C SER A 135 8.91 -9.63 13.71
N ASP A 136 9.22 -8.82 14.72
CA ASP A 136 8.93 -9.13 16.13
C ASP A 136 7.47 -8.77 16.51
N GLU A 137 6.74 -8.12 15.61
CA GLU A 137 5.39 -7.62 15.80
C GLU A 137 4.47 -8.08 14.66
N SER A 138 4.23 -9.38 14.60
CA SER A 138 3.25 -9.97 13.68
C SER A 138 1.94 -10.29 14.40
N ASN A 139 0.85 -10.27 13.66
CA ASN A 139 -0.48 -10.66 14.11
C ASN A 139 -1.21 -11.47 13.03
N ALA A 140 -2.50 -11.75 13.24
CA ALA A 140 -3.30 -12.52 12.27
C ALA A 140 -3.40 -11.85 10.88
N TRP A 141 -3.14 -10.53 10.78
CA TRP A 141 -3.17 -9.78 9.53
C TRP A 141 -1.82 -9.70 8.84
N GLY A 142 -0.72 -9.99 9.54
CA GLY A 142 0.61 -9.99 8.98
C GLY A 142 1.67 -9.30 9.86
N VAL A 143 2.66 -8.70 9.23
CA VAL A 143 3.77 -7.98 9.88
C VAL A 143 3.47 -6.51 10.05
N ALA A 144 4.15 -5.87 11.01
CA ALA A 144 4.07 -4.42 11.17
C ALA A 144 4.61 -3.69 9.93
N ASP A 145 3.94 -2.63 9.50
CA ASP A 145 4.34 -1.86 8.31
C ASP A 145 5.79 -1.38 8.39
N LYS A 146 6.27 -0.99 9.58
CA LYS A 146 7.67 -0.59 9.77
C LYS A 146 8.67 -1.67 9.34
N ASP A 147 8.35 -2.93 9.58
CA ASP A 147 9.24 -4.06 9.25
C ASP A 147 9.15 -4.38 7.76
N MET A 148 7.96 -4.29 7.17
CA MET A 148 7.78 -4.32 5.72
C MET A 148 8.60 -3.22 5.03
N PHE A 149 8.53 -1.98 5.49
CA PHE A 149 9.31 -0.88 4.91
C PHE A 149 10.83 -1.05 5.10
N LYS A 150 11.29 -1.70 6.18
CA LYS A 150 12.70 -2.10 6.31
C LYS A 150 13.10 -3.12 5.26
N ALA A 151 12.26 -4.14 5.03
CA ALA A 151 12.51 -5.14 4.00
C ALA A 151 12.56 -4.51 2.59
N ILE A 152 11.62 -3.62 2.28
CA ILE A 152 11.61 -2.86 1.03
C ILE A 152 12.90 -2.03 0.87
N SER A 153 13.32 -1.34 1.94
CA SER A 153 14.54 -0.52 1.91
C SER A 153 15.79 -1.38 1.67
N ALA A 154 15.87 -2.55 2.30
CA ALA A 154 16.95 -3.51 2.09
C ALA A 154 16.97 -4.01 0.64
N TYR A 155 15.81 -4.38 0.11
CA TYR A 155 15.65 -4.81 -1.28
C TYR A 155 16.09 -3.71 -2.26
N MET A 156 15.61 -2.49 -2.10
CA MET A 156 15.99 -1.37 -2.95
C MET A 156 17.49 -1.07 -2.91
N ASN A 157 18.14 -1.26 -1.74
CA ASN A 157 19.60 -1.11 -1.62
C ASN A 157 20.38 -2.19 -2.38
N GLN A 158 19.83 -3.40 -2.48
CA GLN A 158 20.43 -4.49 -3.24
C GLN A 158 20.25 -4.31 -4.76
N HIS A 159 19.18 -3.63 -5.17
CA HIS A 159 18.81 -3.42 -6.58
C HIS A 159 19.10 -1.99 -7.07
N ARG A 160 20.15 -1.35 -6.54
CA ARG A 160 20.54 0.00 -6.96
C ARG A 160 20.88 0.04 -8.46
N GLY A 161 20.32 1.01 -9.15
CA GLY A 161 20.51 1.19 -10.59
C GLY A 161 19.42 0.54 -11.46
N GLU A 162 18.58 -0.32 -10.89
CA GLU A 162 17.42 -0.86 -11.59
C GLU A 162 16.24 0.12 -11.53
N LYS A 163 15.43 0.15 -12.58
CA LYS A 163 14.13 0.82 -12.54
C LYS A 163 13.11 -0.08 -11.87
N ILE A 164 12.55 0.34 -10.76
CA ILE A 164 11.62 -0.48 -9.97
C ILE A 164 10.32 0.26 -9.70
N LEU A 165 9.20 -0.41 -9.98
CA LEU A 165 7.90 -0.10 -9.45
C LEU A 165 7.65 -0.97 -8.23
N ASN A 166 7.44 -0.37 -7.06
CA ASN A 166 6.91 -1.04 -5.89
C ASN A 166 5.44 -0.68 -5.71
N VAL A 167 4.57 -1.67 -5.59
CA VAL A 167 3.21 -1.52 -5.07
C VAL A 167 3.19 -2.10 -3.67
N ILE A 168 2.84 -1.28 -2.69
CA ILE A 168 3.02 -1.57 -1.27
C ILE A 168 1.66 -1.50 -0.59
N MET A 169 1.17 -2.63 -0.09
CA MET A 169 -0.09 -2.71 0.64
C MET A 169 0.19 -2.88 2.13
N THR A 170 -0.21 -1.86 2.92
CA THR A 170 -0.01 -1.83 4.37
C THR A 170 -1.07 -2.62 5.14
N THR A 171 -0.81 -2.96 6.40
CA THR A 171 -1.74 -3.71 7.26
C THR A 171 -1.87 -3.15 8.67
N SER A 172 -0.91 -2.34 9.14
CA SER A 172 -0.87 -1.91 10.55
C SER A 172 -2.07 -1.09 11.00
N ASN A 173 -2.72 -0.38 10.08
CA ASN A 173 -3.91 0.43 10.37
C ASN A 173 -5.23 -0.34 10.20
N HIS A 174 -5.17 -1.66 10.01
CA HIS A 174 -6.36 -2.53 9.97
C HIS A 174 -6.86 -2.84 11.39
N PRO A 175 -8.18 -2.78 11.66
CA PRO A 175 -8.74 -3.29 12.92
C PRO A 175 -8.29 -4.74 13.18
N PRO A 176 -7.97 -5.14 14.41
CA PRO A 176 -8.18 -4.47 15.70
C PRO A 176 -7.04 -3.54 16.17
N TYR A 177 -6.28 -2.93 15.26
CA TYR A 177 -5.23 -1.93 15.58
C TYR A 177 -4.20 -2.42 16.59
N SER A 178 -3.62 -3.57 16.32
CA SER A 178 -2.73 -4.30 17.26
C SER A 178 -1.30 -3.76 17.34
N VAL A 179 -1.00 -2.64 16.68
CA VAL A 179 0.32 -2.00 16.77
C VAL A 179 0.54 -1.44 18.17
N ASN A 180 1.69 -1.75 18.76
CA ASN A 180 2.07 -1.19 20.06
C ASN A 180 2.56 0.26 19.89
N VAL A 181 1.62 1.19 19.80
CA VAL A 181 1.89 2.62 19.56
C VAL A 181 2.76 3.26 20.63
N ALA A 182 2.72 2.77 21.87
CA ALA A 182 3.59 3.26 22.95
C ALA A 182 5.06 2.90 22.69
N LYS A 183 5.34 1.70 22.19
CA LYS A 183 6.68 1.28 21.75
C LYS A 183 7.22 2.14 20.61
N GLU A 184 6.33 2.63 19.76
CA GLU A 184 6.66 3.54 18.65
C GLU A 184 6.77 5.02 19.10
N GLY A 185 6.68 5.28 20.39
CA GLY A 185 6.86 6.64 20.96
C GLY A 185 5.61 7.52 20.94
N TYR A 186 4.43 6.94 20.65
CA TYR A 186 3.17 7.67 20.68
C TYR A 186 2.55 7.68 22.09
N ASP A 187 2.13 8.86 22.52
CA ASP A 187 1.35 9.02 23.75
C ASP A 187 -0.15 9.02 23.43
N VAL A 188 -0.79 7.89 23.67
CA VAL A 188 -2.23 7.71 23.40
C VAL A 188 -3.12 8.67 24.22
N ASN A 189 -2.61 9.18 25.36
CA ASN A 189 -3.38 10.11 26.18
C ASN A 189 -3.58 11.48 25.50
N LYS A 190 -2.71 11.84 24.55
CA LYS A 190 -2.86 13.08 23.78
C LYS A 190 -4.08 13.10 22.86
N VAL A 191 -4.61 11.93 22.50
CA VAL A 191 -5.74 11.79 21.57
C VAL A 191 -6.98 11.18 22.24
N LYS A 192 -6.81 10.55 23.41
CA LYS A 192 -7.91 9.91 24.12
C LYS A 192 -8.97 10.93 24.52
N GLY A 193 -10.23 10.64 24.16
CA GLY A 193 -11.37 11.52 24.43
C GLY A 193 -11.54 12.68 23.41
N HIS A 194 -10.69 12.75 22.38
CA HIS A 194 -10.78 13.74 21.30
C HIS A 194 -11.10 13.10 19.95
N LEU A 195 -11.17 11.78 19.89
CA LEU A 195 -11.53 11.05 18.68
C LEU A 195 -13.04 10.92 18.58
N PRO A 196 -13.61 10.94 17.37
CA PRO A 196 -15.02 10.60 17.16
C PRO A 196 -15.28 9.15 17.60
N ASP A 197 -16.50 8.90 18.10
CA ASP A 197 -16.98 7.58 18.48
C ASP A 197 -17.11 6.64 17.27
#